data_12ec0fcf4f8886718530508a7acdc93e
#
_entry.id   12ec0fcf4f8886718530508a7acdc93e
#
_cell.length_a   1.000
_cell.length_b   1.000
_cell.length_c   1.000
_cell.angle_alpha   90.00
_cell.angle_beta   90.00
_cell.angle_gamma   90.00
#
_symmetry.space_group_name_H-M   'P 1'
#
loop_
_entity.id
_entity.type
_entity.pdbx_description
1 polymer ?
#
loop_
_entity_poly.entity_id
_entity_poly.type
_entity_poly.pdbx_seq_one_letter_code
_entity_poly.pdbx_strand_id
1 'polypeptide(L)'
;MRLFKMRPLFFVMMKKIIVTGSGGFIGKALCRELSKRGVEVIGIDRKNGTEASNVHELLKKGDIDCVFHLAAQTSVFNENLEQIRKDNIDTFMSVANACNLYRVKLVYASSSTANPVNTTSMYGISKHFDEQYASVYCKTATGCRLHNVYSPNPRERTLLWFLLNEKRVSLYNCGQNIRSFTYMDDVVEGLIYAIGCNRQLINICNVQPVTTMY
;
A
#
# COMPACT_ATOMS: atom_id res chain seq x y z
N MET A 1 -15.43 3.71 16.49
CA MET A 1 -16.23 4.62 15.64
C MET A 1 -16.18 4.03 14.24
N ARG A 2 -17.25 3.36 13.80
CA ARG A 2 -17.29 2.76 12.46
C ARG A 2 -17.24 3.90 11.44
N LEU A 3 -16.18 3.99 10.68
CA LEU A 3 -16.12 4.85 9.49
C LEU A 3 -17.34 4.52 8.63
N PHE A 4 -18.10 5.55 8.30
CA PHE A 4 -19.30 5.48 7.51
C PHE A 4 -19.09 4.60 6.28
N LYS A 5 -19.95 3.58 6.10
CA LYS A 5 -20.16 2.87 4.84
C LYS A 5 -20.82 3.79 3.80
N MET A 6 -20.21 4.92 3.55
CA MET A 6 -20.55 5.67 2.35
C MET A 6 -19.81 5.00 1.19
N ARG A 7 -20.55 4.24 0.38
CA ARG A 7 -20.06 3.92 -0.96
C ARG A 7 -19.87 5.27 -1.64
N PRO A 8 -18.64 5.73 -1.95
CA PRO A 8 -18.52 6.94 -2.75
C PRO A 8 -19.26 6.68 -4.05
N LEU A 9 -20.13 7.59 -4.45
CA LEU A 9 -20.89 7.51 -5.72
C LEU A 9 -19.96 7.17 -6.90
N PHE A 10 -18.72 7.63 -6.81
CA PHE A 10 -17.65 7.41 -7.76
C PHE A 10 -17.25 5.93 -7.91
N PHE A 11 -17.33 5.14 -6.84
CA PHE A 11 -16.95 3.72 -6.88
C PHE A 11 -17.99 2.86 -7.64
N VAL A 12 -19.23 3.27 -7.70
CA VAL A 12 -20.32 2.54 -8.41
C VAL A 12 -20.08 2.44 -9.90
N MET A 13 -19.28 3.33 -10.48
CA MET A 13 -18.99 3.38 -11.91
C MET A 13 -17.70 2.62 -12.32
N MET A 14 -16.88 2.16 -11.36
CA MET A 14 -15.63 1.49 -11.68
C MET A 14 -15.86 0.05 -12.07
N LYS A 15 -15.32 -0.33 -13.24
CA LYS A 15 -15.51 -1.66 -13.83
C LYS A 15 -14.26 -2.50 -13.76
N LYS A 16 -13.07 -1.90 -13.94
CA LYS A 16 -11.82 -2.63 -14.12
C LYS A 16 -10.63 -1.95 -13.44
N ILE A 17 -9.94 -2.68 -12.59
CA ILE A 17 -8.87 -2.15 -11.73
C ILE A 17 -7.65 -3.07 -11.80
N ILE A 18 -6.46 -2.47 -11.89
CA ILE A 18 -5.19 -3.19 -11.76
C ILE A 18 -4.73 -3.12 -10.29
N VAL A 19 -4.27 -4.25 -9.75
CA VAL A 19 -3.63 -4.33 -8.42
C VAL A 19 -2.26 -4.96 -8.57
N THR A 20 -1.19 -4.18 -8.40
CA THR A 20 0.16 -4.74 -8.31
C THR A 20 0.46 -5.16 -6.88
N GLY A 21 1.25 -6.23 -6.70
CA GLY A 21 1.41 -6.86 -5.38
C GLY A 21 0.15 -7.60 -4.91
N SER A 22 -0.67 -8.07 -5.86
CA SER A 22 -1.96 -8.76 -5.61
C SER A 22 -1.82 -10.04 -4.78
N GLY A 23 -0.69 -10.73 -4.86
CA GLY A 23 -0.36 -11.92 -4.04
C GLY A 23 0.19 -11.58 -2.65
N GLY A 24 0.37 -10.30 -2.32
CA GLY A 24 0.84 -9.83 -1.02
C GLY A 24 -0.23 -9.84 0.07
N PHE A 25 0.17 -9.47 1.30
CA PHE A 25 -0.70 -9.46 2.48
C PHE A 25 -1.91 -8.54 2.31
N ILE A 26 -1.68 -7.28 1.91
CA ILE A 26 -2.74 -6.29 1.68
C ILE A 26 -3.42 -6.53 0.32
N GLY A 27 -2.62 -6.85 -0.72
CA GLY A 27 -3.11 -7.05 -2.08
C GLY A 27 -4.20 -8.12 -2.18
N LYS A 28 -4.01 -9.28 -1.51
CA LYS A 28 -5.02 -10.34 -1.47
C LYS A 28 -6.35 -9.88 -0.84
N ALA A 29 -6.28 -9.11 0.24
CA ALA A 29 -7.46 -8.58 0.92
C ALA A 29 -8.19 -7.57 0.03
N LEU A 30 -7.45 -6.65 -0.60
CA LEU A 30 -8.00 -5.67 -1.52
C LEU A 30 -8.64 -6.32 -2.75
N CYS A 31 -7.96 -7.25 -3.42
CA CYS A 31 -8.51 -7.96 -4.58
C CYS A 31 -9.83 -8.66 -4.23
N ARG A 32 -9.87 -9.36 -3.09
CA ARG A 32 -11.09 -10.03 -2.62
C ARG A 32 -12.25 -9.06 -2.41
N GLU A 33 -11.99 -7.91 -1.79
CA GLU A 33 -13.04 -6.93 -1.53
C GLU A 33 -13.51 -6.23 -2.81
N LEU A 34 -12.60 -5.89 -3.74
CA LEU A 34 -12.97 -5.33 -5.05
C LEU A 34 -13.84 -6.31 -5.85
N SER A 35 -13.47 -7.60 -5.89
CA SER A 35 -14.26 -8.62 -6.58
C SER A 35 -15.63 -8.81 -5.96
N LYS A 36 -15.76 -8.78 -4.62
CA LYS A 36 -17.06 -8.81 -3.93
C LYS A 36 -17.97 -7.63 -4.30
N ARG A 37 -17.36 -6.49 -4.66
CA ARG A 37 -18.09 -5.29 -5.11
C ARG A 37 -18.41 -5.30 -6.60
N GLY A 38 -18.09 -6.38 -7.31
CA GLY A 38 -18.38 -6.55 -8.74
C GLY A 38 -17.37 -5.89 -9.67
N VAL A 39 -16.17 -5.54 -9.18
CA VAL A 39 -15.09 -4.94 -9.99
C VAL A 39 -14.25 -6.07 -10.61
N GLU A 40 -13.97 -5.98 -11.90
CA GLU A 40 -12.97 -6.82 -12.57
C GLU A 40 -11.57 -6.45 -12.08
N VAL A 41 -10.83 -7.39 -11.50
CA VAL A 41 -9.50 -7.15 -10.94
C VAL A 41 -8.42 -7.85 -11.77
N ILE A 42 -7.50 -7.07 -12.32
CA ILE A 42 -6.27 -7.58 -12.93
C ILE A 42 -5.17 -7.59 -11.87
N GLY A 43 -4.87 -8.77 -11.33
CA GLY A 43 -3.82 -8.95 -10.33
C GLY A 43 -2.44 -9.13 -10.99
N ILE A 44 -1.48 -8.30 -10.60
CA ILE A 44 -0.09 -8.37 -11.03
C ILE A 44 0.77 -8.71 -9.81
N ASP A 45 1.53 -9.80 -9.88
CA ASP A 45 2.46 -10.19 -8.83
C ASP A 45 3.54 -11.13 -9.39
N ARG A 46 4.77 -10.99 -8.91
CA ARG A 46 5.88 -11.88 -9.30
C ARG A 46 5.58 -13.35 -9.00
N LYS A 47 4.79 -13.62 -7.98
CA LYS A 47 4.35 -14.98 -7.66
C LYS A 47 3.49 -15.60 -8.76
N ASN A 48 2.88 -14.76 -9.59
CA ASN A 48 2.09 -15.16 -10.77
C ASN A 48 2.88 -14.99 -12.07
N GLY A 49 4.19 -14.75 -12.00
CA GLY A 49 5.05 -14.53 -13.16
C GLY A 49 4.85 -13.19 -13.88
N THR A 50 4.22 -12.22 -13.22
CA THR A 50 3.93 -10.91 -13.85
C THR A 50 4.61 -9.77 -13.07
N GLU A 51 5.36 -8.94 -13.78
CA GLU A 51 6.04 -7.78 -13.20
C GLU A 51 5.14 -6.53 -13.20
N ALA A 52 5.31 -5.68 -12.17
CA ALA A 52 4.53 -4.45 -12.07
C ALA A 52 4.83 -3.45 -13.20
N SER A 53 5.99 -3.53 -13.85
CA SER A 53 6.32 -2.75 -15.05
C SER A 53 5.38 -3.03 -16.24
N ASN A 54 4.72 -4.19 -16.28
CA ASN A 54 3.74 -4.55 -17.31
C ASN A 54 2.45 -3.71 -17.24
N VAL A 55 2.28 -2.89 -16.21
CA VAL A 55 1.14 -1.95 -16.10
C VAL A 55 1.03 -1.07 -17.34
N HIS A 56 2.14 -0.60 -17.92
CA HIS A 56 2.14 0.23 -19.11
C HIS A 56 1.40 -0.43 -20.29
N GLU A 57 1.69 -1.71 -20.57
CA GLU A 57 1.06 -2.43 -21.69
C GLU A 57 -0.44 -2.68 -21.45
N LEU A 58 -0.85 -2.83 -20.19
CA LEU A 58 -2.26 -2.97 -19.84
C LEU A 58 -3.02 -1.65 -19.99
N LEU A 59 -2.43 -0.54 -19.54
CA LEU A 59 -3.03 0.79 -19.66
C LEU A 59 -3.15 1.24 -21.12
N LYS A 60 -2.20 0.85 -21.98
CA LYS A 60 -2.23 1.13 -23.41
C LYS A 60 -3.47 0.52 -24.11
N LYS A 61 -3.99 -0.60 -23.59
CA LYS A 61 -5.20 -1.25 -24.14
C LYS A 61 -6.48 -0.48 -23.79
N GLY A 62 -6.45 0.45 -22.83
CA GLY A 62 -7.61 1.22 -22.36
C GLY A 62 -8.47 0.44 -21.34
N ASP A 63 -9.61 1.03 -20.98
CA ASP A 63 -10.65 0.49 -20.09
C ASP A 63 -10.23 0.22 -18.61
N ILE A 64 -9.14 0.80 -18.14
CA ILE A 64 -8.70 0.71 -16.74
C ILE A 64 -9.08 1.99 -16.00
N ASP A 65 -9.85 1.85 -14.92
CA ASP A 65 -10.32 2.98 -14.12
C ASP A 65 -9.32 3.44 -13.05
N CYS A 66 -8.55 2.48 -12.49
CA CYS A 66 -7.61 2.77 -11.42
C CYS A 66 -6.49 1.71 -11.36
N VAL A 67 -5.32 2.14 -10.91
CA VAL A 67 -4.21 1.25 -10.55
C VAL A 67 -3.96 1.38 -9.04
N PHE A 68 -4.01 0.25 -8.32
CA PHE A 68 -3.45 0.14 -6.98
C PHE A 68 -2.03 -0.41 -7.06
N HIS A 69 -1.06 0.40 -6.68
CA HIS A 69 0.34 -0.04 -6.62
C HIS A 69 0.72 -0.40 -5.18
N LEU A 70 0.67 -1.72 -4.88
CA LEU A 70 1.03 -2.28 -3.57
C LEU A 70 2.30 -3.14 -3.62
N ALA A 71 2.86 -3.35 -4.81
CA ALA A 71 4.10 -4.10 -4.98
C ALA A 71 5.28 -3.30 -4.42
N ALA A 72 6.01 -3.87 -3.49
CA ALA A 72 7.24 -3.32 -2.95
C ALA A 72 8.01 -4.37 -2.14
N GLN A 73 9.33 -4.22 -2.04
CA GLN A 73 10.13 -4.84 -1.00
C GLN A 73 9.88 -4.06 0.31
N THR A 74 9.35 -4.72 1.33
CA THR A 74 8.83 -4.06 2.54
C THR A 74 9.64 -4.33 3.81
N SER A 75 10.76 -5.04 3.71
CA SER A 75 11.64 -5.29 4.87
C SER A 75 12.41 -4.03 5.22
N VAL A 76 12.27 -3.56 6.45
CA VAL A 76 13.08 -2.45 6.99
C VAL A 76 14.52 -2.90 7.31
N PHE A 77 14.78 -4.20 7.30
CA PHE A 77 16.10 -4.81 7.57
C PHE A 77 16.81 -5.25 6.29
N ASN A 78 16.25 -4.97 5.11
CA ASN A 78 16.90 -5.31 3.86
C ASN A 78 18.02 -4.31 3.56
N GLU A 79 19.23 -4.80 3.48
CA GLU A 79 20.44 -4.03 3.19
C GLU A 79 20.84 -4.07 1.71
N ASN A 80 20.15 -4.85 0.88
CA ASN A 80 20.39 -4.88 -0.55
C ASN A 80 19.79 -3.64 -1.22
N LEU A 81 20.61 -2.60 -1.32
CA LEU A 81 20.21 -1.29 -1.84
C LEU A 81 19.78 -1.35 -3.31
N GLU A 82 20.48 -2.16 -4.11
CA GLU A 82 20.15 -2.31 -5.53
C GLU A 82 18.79 -2.96 -5.72
N GLN A 83 18.49 -4.00 -4.94
CA GLN A 83 17.19 -4.66 -4.98
C GLN A 83 16.06 -3.71 -4.55
N ILE A 84 16.28 -2.92 -3.49
CA ILE A 84 15.29 -1.92 -3.03
C ILE A 84 15.09 -0.84 -4.10
N ARG A 85 16.16 -0.33 -4.70
CA ARG A 85 16.07 0.65 -5.79
C ARG A 85 15.23 0.11 -6.94
N LYS A 86 15.55 -1.08 -7.44
CA LYS A 86 14.86 -1.72 -8.55
C LYS A 86 13.38 -1.99 -8.22
N ASP A 87 13.12 -2.61 -7.05
CA ASP A 87 11.77 -3.08 -6.70
C ASP A 87 10.84 -1.97 -6.23
N ASN A 88 11.37 -0.95 -5.54
CA ASN A 88 10.55 0.11 -4.99
C ASN A 88 10.58 1.37 -5.87
N ILE A 89 11.78 1.89 -6.19
CA ILE A 89 11.92 3.18 -6.87
C ILE A 89 11.67 3.05 -8.38
N ASP A 90 12.45 2.22 -9.09
CA ASP A 90 12.36 2.12 -10.55
C ASP A 90 10.99 1.58 -10.98
N THR A 91 10.48 0.58 -10.25
CA THR A 91 9.14 0.03 -10.51
C THR A 91 8.04 1.05 -10.24
N PHE A 92 8.14 1.82 -9.14
CA PHE A 92 7.18 2.87 -8.85
C PHE A 92 7.16 3.95 -9.92
N MET A 93 8.33 4.44 -10.34
CA MET A 93 8.46 5.43 -11.43
C MET A 93 7.80 4.94 -12.71
N SER A 94 8.04 3.68 -13.09
CA SER A 94 7.43 3.06 -14.27
C SER A 94 5.90 3.08 -14.20
N VAL A 95 5.32 2.65 -13.07
CA VAL A 95 3.87 2.62 -12.86
C VAL A 95 3.28 4.03 -12.81
N ALA A 96 3.90 4.95 -12.09
CA ALA A 96 3.43 6.33 -11.96
C ALA A 96 3.45 7.07 -13.29
N ASN A 97 4.51 6.90 -14.09
CA ASN A 97 4.62 7.47 -15.42
C ASN A 97 3.56 6.92 -16.37
N ALA A 98 3.32 5.61 -16.33
CA ALA A 98 2.26 5.00 -17.13
C ALA A 98 0.88 5.56 -16.74
N CYS A 99 0.56 5.63 -15.44
CA CYS A 99 -0.70 6.19 -14.96
C CYS A 99 -0.86 7.68 -15.38
N ASN A 100 0.21 8.46 -15.31
CA ASN A 100 0.19 9.86 -15.73
C ASN A 100 -0.02 9.99 -17.25
N LEU A 101 0.68 9.19 -18.06
CA LEU A 101 0.58 9.17 -19.52
C LEU A 101 -0.85 8.87 -19.99
N TYR A 102 -1.48 7.84 -19.40
CA TYR A 102 -2.82 7.41 -19.77
C TYR A 102 -3.93 8.07 -18.94
N ARG A 103 -3.58 9.01 -18.05
CA ARG A 103 -4.52 9.75 -17.17
C ARG A 103 -5.39 8.83 -16.31
N VAL A 104 -4.84 7.71 -15.88
CA VAL A 104 -5.49 6.76 -14.99
C VAL A 104 -5.18 7.10 -13.54
N LYS A 105 -6.16 6.99 -12.65
CA LYS A 105 -5.98 7.19 -11.22
C LYS A 105 -4.97 6.19 -10.67
N LEU A 106 -3.97 6.69 -9.92
CA LEU A 106 -3.02 5.89 -9.17
C LEU A 106 -3.30 6.02 -7.67
N VAL A 107 -3.52 4.90 -6.99
CA VAL A 107 -3.48 4.81 -5.53
C VAL A 107 -2.30 3.93 -5.17
N TYR A 108 -1.38 4.43 -4.33
CA TYR A 108 -0.19 3.65 -4.00
C TYR A 108 0.06 3.56 -2.49
N ALA A 109 0.62 2.41 -2.09
CA ALA A 109 1.01 2.20 -0.70
C ALA A 109 2.31 2.94 -0.41
N SER A 110 2.22 3.96 0.43
CA SER A 110 3.32 4.53 1.17
C SER A 110 3.37 3.93 2.58
N SER A 111 4.15 4.47 3.48
CA SER A 111 4.39 3.95 4.82
C SER A 111 4.50 5.05 5.85
N SER A 112 4.15 4.76 7.10
CA SER A 112 4.47 5.65 8.22
C SER A 112 5.99 5.90 8.36
N THR A 113 6.83 5.01 7.82
CA THR A 113 8.30 5.16 7.80
C THR A 113 8.80 6.11 6.72
N ALA A 114 7.93 6.57 5.81
CA ALA A 114 8.28 7.57 4.80
C ALA A 114 8.46 8.99 5.36
N ASN A 115 8.12 9.20 6.64
CA ASN A 115 8.32 10.49 7.29
C ASN A 115 9.85 10.81 7.38
N PRO A 116 10.34 11.89 6.76
CA PRO A 116 11.77 12.19 6.70
C PRO A 116 12.40 12.40 8.07
N VAL A 117 11.63 12.84 9.08
CA VAL A 117 12.12 13.04 10.45
C VAL A 117 12.46 11.72 11.13
N ASN A 118 11.80 10.62 10.76
CA ASN A 118 11.92 9.32 11.43
C ASN A 118 12.41 8.20 10.50
N THR A 119 12.88 8.53 9.31
CA THR A 119 13.30 7.54 8.33
C THR A 119 14.65 6.97 8.72
N THR A 120 14.70 5.70 9.09
CA THR A 120 15.92 4.98 9.52
C THR A 120 16.23 3.77 8.64
N SER A 121 15.51 3.57 7.53
CA SER A 121 15.69 2.41 6.66
C SER A 121 15.58 2.80 5.18
N MET A 122 16.28 2.04 4.32
CA MET A 122 16.18 2.23 2.86
C MET A 122 14.76 2.03 2.34
N TYR A 123 13.98 1.16 2.98
CA TYR A 123 12.55 1.06 2.68
C TYR A 123 11.81 2.38 2.92
N GLY A 124 12.02 3.01 4.08
CA GLY A 124 11.41 4.31 4.40
C GLY A 124 11.84 5.40 3.41
N ILE A 125 13.13 5.44 3.06
CA ILE A 125 13.68 6.37 2.05
C ILE A 125 13.02 6.14 0.69
N SER A 126 12.87 4.89 0.25
CA SER A 126 12.21 4.58 -1.03
C SER A 126 10.75 5.04 -1.04
N LYS A 127 10.02 4.87 0.07
CA LYS A 127 8.64 5.34 0.19
C LYS A 127 8.51 6.86 0.23
N HIS A 128 9.46 7.54 0.88
CA HIS A 128 9.54 9.00 0.81
C HIS A 128 9.82 9.48 -0.62
N PHE A 129 10.73 8.82 -1.33
CA PHE A 129 10.97 9.10 -2.75
C PHE A 129 9.69 8.95 -3.59
N ASP A 130 8.94 7.85 -3.42
CA ASP A 130 7.67 7.61 -4.12
C ASP A 130 6.70 8.79 -3.92
N GLU A 131 6.58 9.32 -2.68
CA GLU A 131 5.72 10.45 -2.36
C GLU A 131 6.16 11.73 -3.08
N GLN A 132 7.47 12.05 -3.06
CA GLN A 132 8.01 13.22 -3.74
C GLN A 132 7.86 13.10 -5.26
N TYR A 133 8.20 11.93 -5.82
CA TYR A 133 8.06 11.68 -7.24
C TYR A 133 6.62 11.85 -7.72
N ALA A 134 5.66 11.21 -7.04
CA ALA A 134 4.24 11.32 -7.38
C ALA A 134 3.75 12.77 -7.31
N SER A 135 4.17 13.54 -6.31
CA SER A 135 3.74 14.94 -6.13
C SER A 135 4.12 15.83 -7.31
N VAL A 136 5.23 15.53 -7.96
CA VAL A 136 5.75 16.30 -9.11
C VAL A 136 5.23 15.74 -10.43
N TYR A 137 5.31 14.43 -10.63
CA TYR A 137 5.15 13.79 -11.93
C TYR A 137 3.81 13.07 -12.15
N CYS A 138 3.00 12.83 -11.10
CA CYS A 138 1.74 12.10 -11.26
C CYS A 138 0.60 12.78 -10.51
N LYS A 139 -0.03 13.76 -11.15
CA LYS A 139 -1.11 14.58 -10.55
C LYS A 139 -2.37 13.78 -10.20
N THR A 140 -2.56 12.62 -10.82
CA THR A 140 -3.69 11.72 -10.51
C THR A 140 -3.41 10.79 -9.34
N ALA A 141 -2.20 10.82 -8.75
CA ALA A 141 -1.81 9.91 -7.69
C ALA A 141 -2.34 10.33 -6.31
N THR A 142 -2.69 9.33 -5.50
CA THR A 142 -2.90 9.47 -4.05
C THR A 142 -2.06 8.43 -3.32
N GLY A 143 -1.10 8.89 -2.54
CA GLY A 143 -0.30 8.06 -1.64
C GLY A 143 -1.03 7.78 -0.34
N CYS A 144 -0.96 6.54 0.11
CA CYS A 144 -1.57 6.08 1.35
C CYS A 144 -0.48 5.63 2.32
N ARG A 145 -0.15 6.45 3.32
CA ARG A 145 0.75 6.05 4.41
C ARG A 145 0.04 5.04 5.31
N LEU A 146 0.45 3.79 5.21
CA LEU A 146 -0.10 2.69 6.00
C LEU A 146 0.65 2.57 7.33
N HIS A 147 -0.09 2.33 8.41
CA HIS A 147 0.45 2.22 9.77
C HIS A 147 0.16 0.83 10.34
N ASN A 148 1.20 0.04 10.63
CA ASN A 148 1.17 -1.25 11.34
C ASN A 148 -0.08 -2.11 11.06
N VAL A 149 -0.24 -2.50 9.80
CA VAL A 149 -1.41 -3.27 9.35
C VAL A 149 -1.42 -4.65 9.98
N TYR A 150 -2.56 -5.04 10.56
CA TYR A 150 -2.74 -6.35 11.17
C TYR A 150 -4.05 -7.03 10.76
N SER A 151 -4.10 -8.36 10.93
CA SER A 151 -5.29 -9.19 10.73
C SER A 151 -5.21 -10.42 11.64
N PRO A 152 -6.30 -11.22 11.77
CA PRO A 152 -6.27 -12.47 12.52
C PRO A 152 -5.20 -13.46 12.05
N ASN A 153 -4.87 -13.44 10.76
CA ASN A 153 -3.74 -14.17 10.17
C ASN A 153 -2.63 -13.15 9.88
N PRO A 154 -1.76 -12.83 10.84
CA PRO A 154 -0.77 -11.78 10.67
C PRO A 154 0.31 -12.20 9.66
N ARG A 155 0.86 -11.19 9.00
CA ARG A 155 2.02 -11.39 8.14
C ARG A 155 3.21 -11.83 9.00
N GLU A 156 3.98 -12.81 8.51
CA GLU A 156 5.21 -13.27 9.14
C GLU A 156 6.16 -12.10 9.48
N ARG A 157 6.89 -12.24 10.59
CA ARG A 157 7.86 -11.28 11.10
C ARG A 157 7.28 -9.90 11.44
N THR A 158 5.98 -9.80 11.68
CA THR A 158 5.36 -8.62 12.32
C THR A 158 5.24 -8.83 13.82
N LEU A 159 5.05 -7.76 14.59
CA LEU A 159 4.90 -7.86 16.04
C LEU A 159 3.80 -8.85 16.43
N LEU A 160 2.62 -8.73 15.82
CA LEU A 160 1.51 -9.64 16.13
C LEU A 160 1.84 -11.09 15.79
N TRP A 161 2.57 -11.33 14.69
CA TRP A 161 3.01 -12.68 14.34
C TRP A 161 3.94 -13.25 15.42
N PHE A 162 4.92 -12.49 15.89
CA PHE A 162 5.81 -12.90 16.97
C PHE A 162 5.03 -13.19 18.27
N LEU A 163 4.10 -12.31 18.66
CA LEU A 163 3.29 -12.50 19.85
C LEU A 163 2.42 -13.76 19.81
N LEU A 164 2.01 -14.22 18.63
CA LEU A 164 1.19 -15.42 18.46
C LEU A 164 1.99 -16.70 18.30
N ASN A 165 3.24 -16.62 17.84
CA ASN A 165 4.04 -17.80 17.47
C ASN A 165 5.25 -18.05 18.37
N GLU A 166 5.73 -17.04 19.09
CA GLU A 166 6.94 -17.15 19.90
C GLU A 166 6.63 -17.15 21.40
N LYS A 167 7.32 -18.01 22.15
CA LYS A 167 7.16 -18.06 23.62
C LYS A 167 7.73 -16.82 24.33
N ARG A 168 8.68 -16.14 23.74
CA ARG A 168 9.34 -14.93 24.27
C ARG A 168 9.54 -13.94 23.12
N VAL A 169 9.10 -12.71 23.31
CA VAL A 169 9.26 -11.64 22.35
C VAL A 169 10.03 -10.50 22.99
N SER A 170 11.15 -10.12 22.39
CA SER A 170 11.90 -8.92 22.80
C SER A 170 11.33 -7.70 22.13
N LEU A 171 10.92 -6.72 22.93
CA LEU A 171 10.36 -5.46 22.42
C LEU A 171 11.44 -4.37 22.44
N TYR A 172 11.61 -3.70 21.31
CA TYR A 172 12.47 -2.52 21.22
C TYR A 172 11.99 -1.42 22.18
N ASN A 173 12.93 -0.67 22.75
CA ASN A 173 12.68 0.41 23.70
C ASN A 173 11.74 -0.05 24.86
N CYS A 174 11.98 -1.25 25.37
CA CYS A 174 11.16 -1.86 26.43
C CYS A 174 9.64 -1.79 26.17
N GLY A 175 9.22 -1.83 24.91
CA GLY A 175 7.82 -1.75 24.52
C GLY A 175 7.17 -0.36 24.61
N GLN A 176 7.94 0.69 24.89
CA GLN A 176 7.42 2.07 25.02
C GLN A 176 7.18 2.75 23.66
N ASN A 177 7.53 2.09 22.55
CA ASN A 177 7.26 2.64 21.23
C ASN A 177 5.76 2.77 20.98
N ILE A 178 5.33 3.96 20.60
CA ILE A 178 3.93 4.25 20.27
C ILE A 178 3.67 3.87 18.81
N ARG A 179 2.60 3.13 18.55
CA ARG A 179 2.21 2.67 17.21
C ARG A 179 0.70 2.79 17.01
N SER A 180 0.32 3.13 15.78
CA SER A 180 -1.07 2.99 15.31
C SER A 180 -1.23 1.63 14.65
N PHE A 181 -1.93 0.72 15.27
CA PHE A 181 -2.27 -0.58 14.69
C PHE A 181 -3.58 -0.45 13.91
N THR A 182 -3.54 -0.74 12.62
CA THR A 182 -4.69 -0.56 11.72
C THR A 182 -5.18 -1.91 11.23
N TYR A 183 -6.45 -2.21 11.45
CA TYR A 183 -7.04 -3.48 11.02
C TYR A 183 -7.13 -3.55 9.49
N MET A 184 -6.94 -4.76 8.94
CA MET A 184 -6.89 -4.99 7.50
C MET A 184 -8.10 -4.44 6.75
N ASP A 185 -9.30 -4.65 7.29
CA ASP A 185 -10.52 -4.19 6.60
C ASP A 185 -10.58 -2.66 6.54
N ASP A 186 -10.12 -1.95 7.58
CA ASP A 186 -10.03 -0.49 7.58
C ASP A 186 -8.99 0.02 6.57
N VAL A 187 -7.88 -0.72 6.41
CA VAL A 187 -6.87 -0.41 5.38
C VAL A 187 -7.45 -0.56 3.98
N VAL A 188 -8.17 -1.65 3.72
CA VAL A 188 -8.83 -1.90 2.43
C VAL A 188 -9.87 -0.82 2.12
N GLU A 189 -10.71 -0.46 3.08
CA GLU A 189 -11.70 0.63 2.91
C GLU A 189 -11.00 1.97 2.67
N GLY A 190 -9.92 2.26 3.39
CA GLY A 190 -9.13 3.47 3.21
C GLY A 190 -8.49 3.57 1.82
N LEU A 191 -7.97 2.45 1.30
CA LEU A 191 -7.42 2.37 -0.06
C LEU A 191 -8.53 2.62 -1.11
N ILE A 192 -9.69 1.99 -0.95
CA ILE A 192 -10.83 2.20 -1.85
C ILE A 192 -11.32 3.66 -1.80
N TYR A 193 -11.39 4.25 -0.61
CA TYR A 193 -11.73 5.67 -0.45
C TYR A 193 -10.74 6.59 -1.18
N ALA A 194 -9.45 6.23 -1.22
CA ALA A 194 -8.41 7.02 -1.87
C ALA A 194 -8.61 7.18 -3.39
N ILE A 195 -9.41 6.32 -4.03
CA ILE A 195 -9.72 6.45 -5.46
C ILE A 195 -10.40 7.81 -5.75
N GLY A 196 -11.38 8.19 -4.93
CA GLY A 196 -12.10 9.47 -5.07
C GLY A 196 -11.43 10.65 -4.36
N CYS A 197 -10.25 10.44 -3.77
CA CYS A 197 -9.57 11.48 -3.01
C CYS A 197 -8.75 12.40 -3.93
N ASN A 198 -8.91 13.70 -3.75
CA ASN A 198 -8.12 14.72 -4.47
C ASN A 198 -6.84 15.12 -3.73
N ARG A 199 -6.56 14.52 -2.56
CA ARG A 199 -5.32 14.77 -1.82
C ARG A 199 -4.20 13.89 -2.39
N GLN A 200 -3.01 14.46 -2.50
CA GLN A 200 -1.83 13.71 -2.96
C GLN A 200 -1.35 12.67 -1.94
N LEU A 201 -1.59 12.93 -0.64
CA LEU A 201 -1.14 12.06 0.44
C LEU A 201 -2.16 12.02 1.58
N ILE A 202 -2.47 10.80 2.07
CA ILE A 202 -3.32 10.55 3.23
C ILE A 202 -2.69 9.52 4.16
N ASN A 203 -3.00 9.60 5.45
CA ASN A 203 -2.68 8.54 6.41
C ASN A 203 -3.88 7.59 6.54
N ILE A 204 -3.61 6.29 6.45
CA ILE A 204 -4.57 5.24 6.78
C ILE A 204 -4.09 4.59 8.09
N CYS A 205 -4.68 5.03 9.19
CA CYS A 205 -4.24 4.64 10.52
C CYS A 205 -5.39 4.68 11.53
N ASN A 206 -5.27 3.88 12.59
CA ASN A 206 -6.10 4.07 13.77
C ASN A 206 -5.72 5.40 14.44
N VAL A 207 -6.71 6.20 14.79
CA VAL A 207 -6.52 7.51 15.44
C VAL A 207 -6.12 7.41 16.91
N GLN A 208 -6.19 6.22 17.50
CA GLN A 208 -5.78 5.96 18.88
C GLN A 208 -4.49 5.12 18.86
N PRO A 209 -3.32 5.76 18.91
CA PRO A 209 -2.06 5.04 19.02
C PRO A 209 -1.93 4.42 20.42
N VAL A 210 -1.24 3.28 20.48
CA VAL A 210 -0.97 2.56 21.74
C VAL A 210 0.52 2.27 21.85
N THR A 211 0.98 2.04 23.10
CA THR A 211 2.34 1.49 23.31
C THR A 211 2.37 0.02 22.93
N THR A 212 3.54 -0.50 22.57
CA THR A 212 3.69 -1.91 22.19
C THR A 212 3.72 -2.87 23.41
N MET A 213 3.64 -2.33 24.62
CA MET A 213 3.58 -3.10 25.88
C MET A 213 2.18 -3.57 26.29
N TYR A 214 1.13 -3.12 25.63
CA TYR A 214 -0.23 -3.53 25.94
C TYR A 214 -0.63 -4.75 25.17
#